data_ae968718240bb88d5efb8839b4963af4
#
_entry.id   ae968718240bb88d5efb8839b4963af4
#
_cell.length_a   1.000
_cell.length_b   1.000
_cell.length_c   1.000
_cell.angle_alpha   90.00
_cell.angle_beta   90.00
_cell.angle_gamma   90.00
#
_symmetry.space_group_name_H-M   'P 1'
#
loop_
_entity.id
_entity.type
_entity.pdbx_description
1 polymer ?
#
loop_
_entity_poly.entity_id
_entity_poly.type
_entity_poly.pdbx_seq_one_letter_code
_entity_poly.pdbx_strand_id
1 'polypeptide(L)'
;MFDFPLRRGFADANEYSYTVPMDFIIRDVVTGDMNEILTLNEAVVPAVNSIPIEDMHWFAKNAAYFRVAVADVRLAAFLIGLRPGVAYKSLNYRWFCNNYTDFGYIDRIAVAEHARRHGLATRMYDDFKTSLEGEVSIMTCEVNLHPPNDGSMRFHERYGFSQVGSQLTEGGRKEVALMAKTL
;
A
#
# COMPACT_ATOMS: atom_id res chain seq x y z
N MET A 1 6.30 -18.47 -70.05
CA MET A 1 5.18 -17.96 -69.23
C MET A 1 5.18 -18.80 -67.95
N PHE A 2 5.91 -18.34 -66.92
CA PHE A 2 6.03 -19.03 -65.64
C PHE A 2 5.48 -18.09 -64.57
N ASP A 3 4.39 -18.56 -63.98
CA ASP A 3 3.67 -17.88 -62.91
C ASP A 3 4.35 -18.17 -61.56
N PHE A 4 4.76 -17.15 -60.81
CA PHE A 4 5.28 -17.27 -59.45
C PHE A 4 4.22 -16.82 -58.46
N PRO A 5 3.80 -17.64 -57.49
CA PRO A 5 2.88 -17.19 -56.45
C PRO A 5 3.63 -16.36 -55.36
N LEU A 6 3.15 -15.14 -55.17
CA LEU A 6 3.53 -14.26 -54.07
C LEU A 6 3.10 -14.89 -52.73
N ARG A 7 4.06 -15.36 -51.94
CA ARG A 7 3.85 -15.65 -50.53
C ARG A 7 3.79 -14.36 -49.73
N ARG A 8 2.61 -14.02 -49.22
CA ARG A 8 2.44 -13.00 -48.21
C ARG A 8 2.85 -13.64 -46.85
N GLY A 9 4.04 -13.25 -46.35
CA GLY A 9 4.43 -13.50 -44.98
C GLY A 9 3.65 -12.57 -44.06
N PHE A 10 2.79 -13.13 -43.23
CA PHE A 10 2.29 -12.44 -42.05
C PHE A 10 3.44 -12.38 -41.07
N ALA A 11 3.98 -11.18 -40.84
CA ALA A 11 4.86 -10.92 -39.69
C ALA A 11 3.97 -10.84 -38.47
N ASP A 12 4.04 -11.85 -37.60
CA ASP A 12 3.53 -11.80 -36.24
C ASP A 12 4.35 -10.72 -35.51
N ALA A 13 3.77 -9.53 -35.40
CA ALA A 13 4.24 -8.49 -34.50
C ALA A 13 3.91 -8.92 -33.07
N ASN A 14 4.81 -9.70 -32.49
CA ASN A 14 4.79 -9.97 -31.07
C ASN A 14 5.27 -8.68 -30.38
N GLU A 15 4.32 -7.78 -30.07
CA GLU A 15 4.58 -6.59 -29.26
C GLU A 15 4.93 -7.05 -27.83
N TYR A 16 6.21 -7.32 -27.60
CA TYR A 16 6.74 -7.32 -26.25
C TYR A 16 6.63 -5.89 -25.71
N SER A 17 5.58 -5.64 -24.98
CA SER A 17 5.46 -4.42 -24.18
C SER A 17 6.59 -4.41 -23.15
N TYR A 18 7.72 -3.84 -23.53
CA TYR A 18 8.76 -3.50 -22.57
C TYR A 18 8.23 -2.37 -21.69
N THR A 19 7.71 -2.72 -20.51
CA THR A 19 7.49 -1.73 -19.46
C THR A 19 8.86 -1.22 -19.03
N VAL A 20 9.17 0.01 -19.43
CA VAL A 20 10.38 0.70 -18.94
C VAL A 20 10.31 0.69 -17.42
N PRO A 21 11.36 0.22 -16.71
CA PRO A 21 11.38 0.29 -15.26
C PRO A 21 11.20 1.75 -14.84
N MET A 22 10.16 2.03 -14.05
CA MET A 22 9.94 3.36 -13.51
C MET A 22 10.83 3.51 -12.27
N ASP A 23 11.73 4.48 -12.28
CA ASP A 23 12.56 4.78 -11.12
C ASP A 23 11.74 5.56 -10.08
N PHE A 24 11.77 5.07 -8.87
CA PHE A 24 11.10 5.69 -7.72
C PHE A 24 12.13 6.06 -6.66
N ILE A 25 11.97 7.27 -6.13
CA ILE A 25 12.66 7.71 -4.92
C ILE A 25 11.68 7.64 -3.76
N ILE A 26 12.03 6.84 -2.74
CA ILE A 26 11.28 6.80 -1.47
C ILE A 26 11.96 7.78 -0.51
N ARG A 27 11.17 8.71 0.05
CA ARG A 27 11.65 9.73 0.98
C ARG A 27 10.62 10.02 2.06
N ASP A 28 11.06 10.64 3.14
CA ASP A 28 10.17 11.14 4.17
C ASP A 28 9.20 12.18 3.58
N VAL A 29 8.00 12.20 4.12
CA VAL A 29 6.96 13.18 3.77
C VAL A 29 7.40 14.58 4.19
N VAL A 30 7.03 15.59 3.38
CA VAL A 30 7.16 16.99 3.73
C VAL A 30 5.79 17.68 3.69
N THR A 31 5.68 18.84 4.33
CA THR A 31 4.39 19.58 4.40
C THR A 31 3.79 19.87 3.03
N GLY A 32 4.62 20.10 2.02
CA GLY A 32 4.18 20.35 0.65
C GLY A 32 3.48 19.17 -0.03
N ASP A 33 3.68 17.93 0.46
CA ASP A 33 3.09 16.73 -0.12
C ASP A 33 1.63 16.52 0.30
N MET A 34 1.16 17.16 1.37
CA MET A 34 -0.09 16.81 2.06
C MET A 34 -1.32 16.82 1.16
N ASN A 35 -1.46 17.82 0.30
CA ASN A 35 -2.61 17.93 -0.60
C ASN A 35 -2.60 16.83 -1.68
N GLU A 36 -1.42 16.49 -2.20
CA GLU A 36 -1.28 15.45 -3.21
C GLU A 36 -1.51 14.06 -2.59
N ILE A 37 -1.00 13.82 -1.38
CA ILE A 37 -1.26 12.62 -0.59
C ILE A 37 -2.75 12.46 -0.31
N LEU A 38 -3.43 13.53 0.14
CA LEU A 38 -4.88 13.49 0.38
C LEU A 38 -5.65 13.16 -0.91
N THR A 39 -5.28 13.79 -2.01
CA THR A 39 -5.87 13.50 -3.32
C THR A 39 -5.70 12.02 -3.70
N LEU A 40 -4.51 11.45 -3.47
CA LEU A 40 -4.25 10.04 -3.73
C LEU A 40 -5.03 9.13 -2.77
N ASN A 41 -5.18 9.52 -1.49
CA ASN A 41 -6.01 8.78 -0.53
C ASN A 41 -7.46 8.69 -1.01
N GLU A 42 -8.03 9.81 -1.43
CA GLU A 42 -9.43 9.85 -1.91
C GLU A 42 -9.63 9.04 -3.20
N ALA A 43 -8.62 8.99 -4.07
CA ALA A 43 -8.67 8.20 -5.31
C ALA A 43 -8.71 6.68 -5.08
N VAL A 44 -8.39 6.20 -3.88
CA VAL A 44 -8.38 4.76 -3.54
C VAL A 44 -9.49 4.37 -2.53
N VAL A 45 -10.38 5.28 -2.18
CA VAL A 45 -11.59 4.98 -1.41
C VAL A 45 -12.49 4.04 -2.25
N PRO A 46 -13.08 2.96 -1.69
CA PRO A 46 -13.18 2.61 -0.27
C PRO A 46 -12.10 1.62 0.23
N ALA A 47 -11.03 1.38 -0.52
CA ALA A 47 -9.95 0.49 -0.07
C ALA A 47 -9.31 0.99 1.23
N VAL A 48 -9.11 2.29 1.34
CA VAL A 48 -8.88 3.02 2.59
C VAL A 48 -10.09 3.93 2.86
N ASN A 49 -10.24 4.42 4.09
CA ASN A 49 -11.27 5.41 4.40
C ASN A 49 -10.83 6.82 3.99
N SER A 50 -11.82 7.65 3.62
CA SER A 50 -11.62 9.10 3.49
C SER A 50 -11.27 9.70 4.86
N ILE A 51 -10.33 10.63 4.87
CA ILE A 51 -9.94 11.39 6.07
C ILE A 51 -9.73 12.87 5.74
N PRO A 52 -9.97 13.78 6.69
CA PRO A 52 -9.69 15.18 6.50
C PRO A 52 -8.18 15.48 6.51
N ILE A 53 -7.79 16.64 5.99
CA ILE A 53 -6.37 17.07 5.91
C ILE A 53 -5.71 17.15 7.29
N GLU A 54 -6.48 17.46 8.33
CA GLU A 54 -6.02 17.53 9.71
C GLU A 54 -5.50 16.16 10.20
N ASP A 55 -6.13 15.06 9.77
CA ASP A 55 -5.68 13.72 10.11
C ASP A 55 -4.38 13.38 9.36
N MET A 56 -4.17 13.86 8.12
CA MET A 56 -2.88 13.73 7.44
C MET A 56 -1.77 14.47 8.18
N HIS A 57 -2.03 15.69 8.64
CA HIS A 57 -1.09 16.43 9.47
C HIS A 57 -0.83 15.76 10.82
N TRP A 58 -1.86 15.14 11.41
CA TRP A 58 -1.70 14.36 12.62
C TRP A 58 -0.77 13.17 12.39
N PHE A 59 -0.94 12.43 11.29
CA PHE A 59 -0.03 11.33 10.93
C PHE A 59 1.41 11.83 10.72
N ALA A 60 1.60 12.94 10.03
CA ALA A 60 2.93 13.51 9.82
C ALA A 60 3.68 13.83 11.13
N LYS A 61 2.94 14.11 12.21
CA LYS A 61 3.50 14.40 13.52
C LYS A 61 3.69 13.15 14.40
N ASN A 62 2.85 12.13 14.23
CA ASN A 62 2.73 11.03 15.20
C ASN A 62 3.10 9.65 14.63
N ALA A 63 3.16 9.50 13.32
CA ALA A 63 3.56 8.25 12.70
C ALA A 63 5.06 7.98 12.90
N ALA A 64 5.40 6.72 13.15
CA ALA A 64 6.78 6.27 13.20
C ALA A 64 7.39 6.19 11.78
N TYR A 65 6.53 6.04 10.77
CA TYR A 65 6.90 5.99 9.37
C TYR A 65 5.84 6.73 8.55
N PHE A 66 6.24 7.74 7.81
CA PHE A 66 5.39 8.38 6.81
C PHE A 66 6.26 8.79 5.63
N ARG A 67 6.27 7.94 4.61
CA ARG A 67 7.07 8.15 3.41
C ARG A 67 6.22 8.18 2.16
N VAL A 68 6.74 8.87 1.18
CA VAL A 68 6.21 8.97 -0.18
C VAL A 68 7.19 8.36 -1.17
N ALA A 69 6.66 7.77 -2.24
CA ALA A 69 7.43 7.42 -3.41
C ALA A 69 7.13 8.43 -4.53
N VAL A 70 8.18 8.96 -5.14
CA VAL A 70 8.08 9.97 -6.20
C VAL A 70 8.73 9.42 -7.46
N ALA A 71 8.05 9.56 -8.60
CA ALA A 71 8.57 9.26 -9.93
C ALA A 71 8.41 10.50 -10.81
N ASP A 72 9.47 10.93 -11.49
CA ASP A 72 9.43 12.09 -12.40
C ASP A 72 8.74 13.32 -11.78
N VAL A 73 9.11 13.67 -10.54
CA VAL A 73 8.57 14.78 -9.73
C VAL A 73 7.08 14.64 -9.33
N ARG A 74 6.44 13.50 -9.61
CA ARG A 74 5.03 13.24 -9.27
C ARG A 74 4.95 12.22 -8.13
N LEU A 75 4.01 12.43 -7.23
CA LEU A 75 3.71 11.48 -6.17
C LEU A 75 3.12 10.20 -6.77
N ALA A 76 3.80 9.08 -6.53
CA ALA A 76 3.44 7.76 -7.05
C ALA A 76 2.80 6.86 -5.99
N ALA A 77 3.20 7.00 -4.73
CA ALA A 77 2.62 6.28 -3.60
C ALA A 77 2.92 6.97 -2.27
N PHE A 78 2.19 6.59 -1.24
CA PHE A 78 2.57 6.85 0.15
C PHE A 78 2.25 5.65 1.04
N LEU A 79 2.95 5.55 2.18
CA LEU A 79 2.68 4.58 3.23
C LEU A 79 2.79 5.27 4.59
N ILE A 80 1.82 4.96 5.48
CA ILE A 80 1.80 5.42 6.86
C ILE A 80 1.91 4.21 7.78
N GLY A 81 2.92 4.21 8.66
CA GLY A 81 3.19 3.19 9.66
C GLY A 81 3.20 3.74 11.08
N LEU A 82 2.54 3.04 12.00
CA LEU A 82 2.48 3.40 13.41
C LEU A 82 3.18 2.35 14.27
N ARG A 83 3.59 2.75 15.47
CA ARG A 83 4.07 1.88 16.55
C ARG A 83 3.05 1.88 17.68
N PRO A 84 3.08 0.89 18.60
CA PRO A 84 2.28 0.92 19.83
C PRO A 84 2.50 2.21 20.64
N GLY A 85 1.47 2.62 21.38
CA GLY A 85 1.55 3.78 22.28
C GLY A 85 1.08 5.11 21.69
N VAL A 86 0.71 5.14 20.41
CA VAL A 86 0.15 6.35 19.79
C VAL A 86 -1.34 6.45 20.13
N ALA A 87 -1.81 7.66 20.46
CA ALA A 87 -3.23 7.93 20.77
C ALA A 87 -4.06 7.97 19.47
N TYR A 88 -4.22 6.81 18.84
CA TYR A 88 -4.97 6.64 17.59
C TYR A 88 -6.31 5.94 17.80
N LYS A 89 -7.38 6.48 17.21
CA LYS A 89 -8.77 6.02 17.49
C LYS A 89 -9.16 4.75 16.71
N SER A 90 -8.36 4.28 15.74
CA SER A 90 -8.71 3.11 14.94
C SER A 90 -9.00 1.89 15.82
N LEU A 91 -10.14 1.24 15.57
CA LEU A 91 -10.50 -0.01 16.25
C LEU A 91 -9.52 -1.11 15.92
N ASN A 92 -9.04 -1.15 14.65
CA ASN A 92 -8.10 -2.14 14.17
C ASN A 92 -6.73 -1.98 14.86
N TYR A 93 -6.20 -0.75 14.89
CA TYR A 93 -4.95 -0.46 15.60
C TYR A 93 -5.05 -0.84 17.09
N ARG A 94 -6.16 -0.50 17.77
CA ARG A 94 -6.38 -0.86 19.18
C ARG A 94 -6.47 -2.36 19.39
N TRP A 95 -7.03 -3.10 18.43
CA TRP A 95 -7.03 -4.55 18.50
C TRP A 95 -5.61 -5.10 18.51
N PHE A 96 -4.72 -4.58 17.63
CA PHE A 96 -3.31 -5.00 17.64
C PHE A 96 -2.61 -4.60 18.95
N CYS A 97 -2.85 -3.40 19.50
CA CYS A 97 -2.32 -3.00 20.80
C CYS A 97 -2.75 -3.91 21.95
N ASN A 98 -3.92 -4.52 21.87
CA ASN A 98 -4.43 -5.43 22.90
C ASN A 98 -3.88 -6.87 22.77
N ASN A 99 -3.38 -7.25 21.59
CA ASN A 99 -2.93 -8.62 21.29
C ASN A 99 -1.41 -8.75 21.11
N TYR A 100 -0.70 -7.64 20.87
CA TYR A 100 0.74 -7.60 20.65
C TYR A 100 1.37 -6.47 21.45
N THR A 101 2.51 -6.73 22.05
CA THR A 101 3.25 -5.73 22.84
C THR A 101 4.07 -4.80 21.96
N ASP A 102 4.57 -5.32 20.84
CA ASP A 102 5.45 -4.59 19.93
C ASP A 102 5.24 -5.02 18.47
N PHE A 103 5.00 -4.03 17.60
CA PHE A 103 4.71 -4.26 16.18
C PHE A 103 4.86 -2.97 15.36
N GLY A 104 5.06 -3.13 14.05
CA GLY A 104 4.87 -2.07 13.07
C GLY A 104 3.50 -2.22 12.41
N TYR A 105 2.63 -1.24 12.58
CA TYR A 105 1.27 -1.26 12.01
C TYR A 105 1.20 -0.38 10.76
N ILE A 106 0.81 -0.97 9.64
CA ILE A 106 0.53 -0.25 8.41
C ILE A 106 -0.92 0.21 8.46
N ASP A 107 -1.11 1.53 8.66
CA ASP A 107 -2.44 2.15 8.69
C ASP A 107 -3.03 2.26 7.27
N ARG A 108 -2.21 2.71 6.34
CA ARG A 108 -2.61 2.82 4.93
C ARG A 108 -1.43 2.83 3.98
N ILE A 109 -1.69 2.33 2.80
CA ILE A 109 -0.86 2.49 1.61
C ILE A 109 -1.76 2.85 0.43
N ALA A 110 -1.33 3.79 -0.39
CA ALA A 110 -1.96 4.06 -1.67
C ALA A 110 -0.90 4.16 -2.76
N VAL A 111 -1.20 3.56 -3.91
CA VAL A 111 -0.36 3.62 -5.12
C VAL A 111 -1.19 4.23 -6.23
N ALA A 112 -0.69 5.31 -6.81
CA ALA A 112 -1.31 6.01 -7.93
C ALA A 112 -1.48 5.05 -9.13
N GLU A 113 -2.56 5.21 -9.87
CA GLU A 113 -2.92 4.30 -10.95
C GLU A 113 -1.79 4.12 -11.97
N HIS A 114 -1.15 5.23 -12.36
CA HIS A 114 -0.03 5.23 -13.31
C HIS A 114 1.22 4.49 -12.82
N ALA A 115 1.36 4.29 -11.49
CA ALA A 115 2.50 3.63 -10.85
C ALA A 115 2.20 2.18 -10.39
N ARG A 116 0.98 1.69 -10.63
CA ARG A 116 0.61 0.30 -10.28
C ARG A 116 1.32 -0.70 -11.19
N ARG A 117 1.49 -1.93 -10.67
CA ARG A 117 2.12 -3.07 -11.36
C ARG A 117 3.62 -2.92 -11.63
N HIS A 118 4.27 -1.88 -11.09
CA HIS A 118 5.72 -1.69 -11.12
C HIS A 118 6.43 -2.15 -9.83
N GLY A 119 5.78 -2.95 -8.98
CA GLY A 119 6.35 -3.45 -7.72
C GLY A 119 6.46 -2.41 -6.60
N LEU A 120 5.90 -1.20 -6.78
CA LEU A 120 6.08 -0.08 -5.85
C LEU A 120 5.54 -0.39 -4.45
N ALA A 121 4.37 -1.03 -4.33
CA ALA A 121 3.84 -1.44 -3.03
C ALA A 121 4.82 -2.34 -2.27
N THR A 122 5.43 -3.32 -2.95
CA THR A 122 6.46 -4.19 -2.35
C THR A 122 7.65 -3.37 -1.87
N ARG A 123 8.19 -2.45 -2.69
CA ARG A 123 9.31 -1.58 -2.30
C ARG A 123 9.00 -0.70 -1.09
N MET A 124 7.77 -0.16 -1.00
CA MET A 124 7.33 0.62 0.16
C MET A 124 7.25 -0.24 1.44
N TYR A 125 6.80 -1.50 1.30
CA TYR A 125 6.75 -2.47 2.40
C TYR A 125 8.13 -2.90 2.85
N ASP A 126 9.05 -3.13 1.91
CA ASP A 126 10.45 -3.48 2.20
C ASP A 126 11.15 -2.31 2.90
N ASP A 127 10.92 -1.07 2.46
CA ASP A 127 11.47 0.13 3.09
C ASP A 127 10.91 0.31 4.51
N PHE A 128 9.60 0.10 4.72
CA PHE A 128 9.01 0.10 6.06
C PHE A 128 9.58 -1.02 6.92
N LYS A 129 9.67 -2.26 6.39
CA LYS A 129 10.30 -3.38 7.09
C LYS A 129 11.72 -3.03 7.55
N THR A 130 12.54 -2.47 6.66
CA THR A 130 13.92 -2.05 6.98
C THR A 130 13.94 -1.01 8.10
N SER A 131 12.97 -0.08 8.14
CA SER A 131 12.86 0.91 9.21
C SER A 131 12.50 0.30 10.59
N LEU A 132 12.03 -0.94 10.61
CA LEU A 132 11.64 -1.67 11.82
C LEU A 132 12.72 -2.66 12.29
N GLU A 133 13.81 -2.87 11.53
CA GLU A 133 14.86 -3.84 11.83
C GLU A 133 15.49 -3.59 13.20
N GLY A 134 15.56 -4.66 14.02
CA GLY A 134 16.11 -4.59 15.37
C GLY A 134 15.19 -3.96 16.43
N GLU A 135 14.04 -3.44 16.01
CA GLU A 135 13.10 -2.79 16.93
C GLU A 135 11.83 -3.60 17.16
N VAL A 136 11.30 -4.27 16.14
CA VAL A 136 10.11 -5.12 16.24
C VAL A 136 10.27 -6.41 15.44
N SER A 137 9.51 -7.42 15.81
CA SER A 137 9.51 -8.72 15.12
C SER A 137 8.26 -8.99 14.29
N ILE A 138 7.29 -8.07 14.28
CA ILE A 138 5.97 -8.27 13.64
C ILE A 138 5.55 -7.02 12.90
N MET A 139 5.11 -7.19 11.64
CA MET A 139 4.32 -6.21 10.90
C MET A 139 2.85 -6.60 10.92
N THR A 140 1.97 -5.61 11.01
CA THR A 140 0.52 -5.79 11.06
C THR A 140 -0.19 -4.81 10.13
N CYS A 141 -1.36 -5.20 9.65
CA CYS A 141 -2.26 -4.34 8.86
C CYS A 141 -3.68 -4.90 8.88
N GLU A 142 -4.61 -4.23 8.24
CA GLU A 142 -5.91 -4.79 7.91
C GLU A 142 -6.22 -4.73 6.42
N VAL A 143 -7.07 -5.65 5.98
CA VAL A 143 -7.58 -5.71 4.60
C VAL A 143 -9.09 -5.91 4.62
N ASN A 144 -9.81 -5.16 3.80
CA ASN A 144 -11.26 -5.26 3.73
C ASN A 144 -11.72 -6.64 3.23
N LEU A 145 -12.56 -7.29 4.04
CA LEU A 145 -13.34 -8.49 3.68
C LEU A 145 -14.71 -8.10 3.14
N HIS A 146 -15.30 -7.04 3.72
CA HIS A 146 -16.57 -6.48 3.31
C HIS A 146 -16.54 -4.93 3.34
N PRO A 147 -16.75 -4.25 2.20
CA PRO A 147 -16.71 -4.78 0.83
C PRO A 147 -15.35 -5.39 0.50
N PRO A 148 -15.28 -6.43 -0.37
CA PRO A 148 -14.05 -7.18 -0.58
C PRO A 148 -12.97 -6.36 -1.30
N ASN A 149 -11.71 -6.54 -0.88
CA ASN A 149 -10.53 -6.03 -1.56
C ASN A 149 -9.58 -7.19 -1.90
N ASP A 150 -10.01 -8.03 -2.83
CA ASP A 150 -9.27 -9.24 -3.23
C ASP A 150 -7.86 -8.95 -3.76
N GLY A 151 -7.68 -7.80 -4.40
CA GLY A 151 -6.37 -7.38 -4.90
C GLY A 151 -5.38 -7.16 -3.76
N SER A 152 -5.82 -6.44 -2.73
CA SER A 152 -5.05 -6.20 -1.51
C SER A 152 -4.82 -7.50 -0.74
N MET A 153 -5.85 -8.34 -0.58
CA MET A 153 -5.71 -9.63 0.11
C MET A 153 -4.61 -10.48 -0.53
N ARG A 154 -4.70 -10.71 -1.85
CA ARG A 154 -3.67 -11.47 -2.58
C ARG A 154 -2.27 -10.85 -2.51
N PHE A 155 -2.17 -9.52 -2.45
CA PHE A 155 -0.87 -8.86 -2.28
C PHE A 155 -0.29 -9.18 -0.91
N HIS A 156 -1.06 -9.01 0.18
CA HIS A 156 -0.59 -9.24 1.54
C HIS A 156 -0.22 -10.72 1.79
N GLU A 157 -1.04 -11.66 1.33
CA GLU A 157 -0.74 -13.09 1.40
C GLU A 157 0.58 -13.44 0.68
N ARG A 158 0.78 -12.93 -0.55
CA ARG A 158 2.04 -13.13 -1.29
C ARG A 158 3.24 -12.46 -0.62
N TYR A 159 3.03 -11.33 0.05
CA TYR A 159 4.09 -10.66 0.81
C TYR A 159 4.42 -11.39 2.12
N GLY A 160 3.59 -12.38 2.51
CA GLY A 160 3.81 -13.27 3.66
C GLY A 160 3.01 -12.91 4.90
N PHE A 161 1.97 -12.09 4.78
CA PHE A 161 1.01 -11.90 5.86
C PHE A 161 0.04 -13.08 5.96
N SER A 162 -0.38 -13.36 7.17
CA SER A 162 -1.46 -14.32 7.47
C SER A 162 -2.56 -13.64 8.28
N GLN A 163 -3.80 -14.05 8.08
CA GLN A 163 -4.91 -13.55 8.87
C GLN A 163 -4.82 -14.08 10.31
N VAL A 164 -4.90 -13.19 11.28
CA VAL A 164 -4.83 -13.49 12.72
C VAL A 164 -6.14 -13.17 13.45
N GLY A 165 -7.10 -12.56 12.75
CA GLY A 165 -8.42 -12.24 13.28
C GLY A 165 -9.27 -11.53 12.24
N SER A 166 -10.50 -11.17 12.64
CA SER A 166 -11.34 -10.25 11.87
C SER A 166 -12.06 -9.29 12.80
N GLN A 167 -12.52 -8.16 12.26
CA GLN A 167 -13.21 -7.15 13.03
C GLN A 167 -14.28 -6.44 12.20
N LEU A 168 -15.44 -6.26 12.81
CA LEU A 168 -16.48 -5.40 12.28
C LEU A 168 -16.20 -3.93 12.68
N THR A 169 -16.28 -3.04 11.72
CA THR A 169 -16.10 -1.60 11.90
C THR A 169 -17.27 -0.83 11.28
N GLU A 170 -17.31 0.47 11.43
CA GLU A 170 -18.35 1.36 10.86
C GLU A 170 -19.79 0.92 11.23
N GLY A 171 -20.00 0.49 12.49
CA GLY A 171 -21.30 0.02 12.94
C GLY A 171 -21.75 -1.29 12.29
N GLY A 172 -20.81 -2.16 11.92
CA GLY A 172 -21.06 -3.48 11.31
C GLY A 172 -21.19 -3.46 9.79
N ARG A 173 -21.01 -2.30 9.14
CA ARG A 173 -21.09 -2.18 7.67
C ARG A 173 -19.83 -2.62 6.96
N LYS A 174 -18.70 -2.64 7.66
CA LYS A 174 -17.40 -3.02 7.14
C LYS A 174 -16.81 -4.13 7.98
N GLU A 175 -16.30 -5.17 7.34
CA GLU A 175 -15.50 -6.21 7.97
C GLU A 175 -14.08 -6.19 7.40
N VAL A 176 -13.09 -6.36 8.27
CA VAL A 176 -11.68 -6.44 7.89
C VAL A 176 -11.04 -7.72 8.39
N ALA A 177 -10.14 -8.29 7.60
CA ALA A 177 -9.16 -9.24 8.08
C ALA A 177 -8.05 -8.47 8.81
N LEU A 178 -7.73 -8.88 10.01
CA LEU A 178 -6.56 -8.42 10.75
C LEU A 178 -5.40 -9.34 10.40
N MET A 179 -4.33 -8.79 9.88
CA MET A 179 -3.25 -9.57 9.29
C MET A 179 -1.92 -9.27 9.98
N ALA A 180 -1.09 -10.30 10.14
CA ALA A 180 0.24 -10.17 10.72
C ALA A 180 1.28 -10.95 9.93
N LYS A 181 2.51 -10.46 9.96
CA LYS A 181 3.69 -11.09 9.38
C LYS A 181 4.86 -10.99 10.35
N THR A 182 5.52 -12.11 10.64
CA THR A 182 6.82 -12.13 11.34
C THR A 182 7.91 -11.59 10.39
N LEU A 183 8.82 -10.77 10.92
CA LEU A 183 9.92 -10.12 10.20
C LEU A 183 11.20 -10.93 10.24
#